data_9434dc330744d4dbc6eeb5053b1e5c70
#
_entry.id   9434dc330744d4dbc6eeb5053b1e5c70
#
_cell.length_a   1.000
_cell.length_b   1.000
_cell.length_c   1.000
_cell.angle_alpha   90.00
_cell.angle_beta   90.00
_cell.angle_gamma   90.00
#
_symmetry.space_group_name_H-M   'P 1'
#
loop_
_entity.id
_entity.type
_entity.pdbx_description
1 polymer ?
#
loop_
_entity_poly.entity_id
_entity_poly.type
_entity_poly.pdbx_seq_one_letter_code
_entity_poly.pdbx_strand_id
1 'polypeptide(L)'
;MGLFDRLRGDDDERVVFLGIDGVPYDLVQEHPDVFENLTDIAETGSAGRLESIVPPESSACWPSLTTGVNPGETGVYGFQDREVDSYETYVPMGRHVKATRLWDRVTDAGRDATVLNVPVTFPPSTRIQRQVSGFLSPGLDAAASDDAVERVLEDRDYRIDVNAKLGHDEDKSEFIENAHATLDARQDVFTHYLDQDDWDLFFGVFMSTDRVNHFLFGDYANDGTYSDDFLDFYRTLDGYIGEIRDSLDDDTTLIVASDHGFTELEWEVNCNEFLAGEGWLSYDDDDHDSLEDIDDEARAYSLIPGRFYLNLEGREPEGVVPESEYEAVRDELRADLEGLTGPDGRQVCKRIVNGEDAFDGAHDEIAPDLVVIPADGFDLKSGFGGKEAVFTEGPRNGMHKFENSLLYTTDPDVDVAGSNLFDVAPTILDLMDVDADADFDGESLIAE
;
A
#
# COMPACT_ATOMS: atom_id res chain seq x y z
N MET A 1 19.75 11.84 -32.20
CA MET A 1 20.01 10.41 -32.37
C MET A 1 21.33 10.10 -31.72
N GLY A 2 21.27 9.63 -30.47
CA GLY A 2 22.43 9.32 -29.65
C GLY A 2 23.06 7.98 -30.02
N LEU A 3 24.26 7.71 -29.51
CA LEU A 3 25.01 6.49 -29.78
C LEU A 3 24.27 5.25 -29.18
N PHE A 4 23.38 5.46 -28.23
CA PHE A 4 22.57 4.45 -27.56
C PHE A 4 21.37 3.97 -28.39
N ASP A 5 20.74 4.82 -29.24
CA ASP A 5 19.66 4.43 -30.17
C ASP A 5 20.04 3.31 -31.16
N ARG A 6 21.32 2.97 -31.28
CA ARG A 6 21.81 1.94 -32.22
C ARG A 6 22.04 0.56 -31.60
N LEU A 7 21.78 0.41 -30.30
CA LEU A 7 22.02 -0.84 -29.57
C LEU A 7 20.73 -1.46 -29.02
N ARG A 8 19.61 -0.71 -29.04
CA ARG A 8 18.28 -1.28 -28.75
C ARG A 8 17.78 -2.08 -29.95
N GLY A 9 17.24 -3.27 -29.73
CA GLY A 9 16.47 -3.99 -30.72
C GLY A 9 15.18 -3.20 -31.05
N ASP A 10 14.69 -3.27 -32.27
CA ASP A 10 13.44 -2.60 -32.72
C ASP A 10 12.17 -3.21 -32.06
N ASP A 11 12.30 -4.13 -31.07
CA ASP A 11 11.19 -4.88 -30.44
C ASP A 11 11.21 -4.80 -28.88
N ASP A 12 12.01 -3.93 -28.25
CA ASP A 12 12.09 -3.86 -26.77
C ASP A 12 11.05 -2.87 -26.22
N GLU A 13 9.86 -3.36 -25.81
CA GLU A 13 8.81 -2.55 -25.17
C GLU A 13 9.26 -1.93 -23.86
N ARG A 14 8.84 -0.69 -23.64
CA ARG A 14 9.08 0.10 -22.41
C ARG A 14 7.79 0.20 -21.61
N VAL A 15 7.93 0.24 -20.29
CA VAL A 15 6.77 0.36 -19.41
C VAL A 15 6.93 1.56 -18.47
N VAL A 16 5.89 2.38 -18.41
CA VAL A 16 5.67 3.38 -17.36
C VAL A 16 4.57 2.87 -16.45
N PHE A 17 4.89 2.70 -15.18
CA PHE A 17 3.92 2.40 -14.14
C PHE A 17 3.74 3.60 -13.22
N LEU A 18 2.51 4.08 -13.09
CA LEU A 18 2.12 5.13 -12.15
C LEU A 18 1.22 4.54 -11.06
N GLY A 19 1.74 4.45 -9.84
CA GLY A 19 0.97 4.12 -8.67
C GLY A 19 0.22 5.34 -8.16
N ILE A 20 -1.08 5.21 -7.92
CA ILE A 20 -1.93 6.22 -7.29
C ILE A 20 -2.52 5.61 -6.03
N ASP A 21 -1.79 5.75 -4.92
CA ASP A 21 -2.04 5.04 -3.67
C ASP A 21 -3.46 5.26 -3.14
N GLY A 22 -4.18 4.17 -2.89
CA GLY A 22 -5.50 4.21 -2.27
C GLY A 22 -6.63 4.81 -3.11
N VAL A 23 -6.48 4.96 -4.44
CA VAL A 23 -7.53 5.57 -5.27
C VAL A 23 -8.60 4.54 -5.64
N PRO A 24 -9.90 4.79 -5.27
CA PRO A 24 -10.96 3.87 -5.58
C PRO A 24 -11.35 3.87 -7.07
N TYR A 25 -11.61 2.70 -7.64
CA TYR A 25 -12.14 2.56 -9.00
C TYR A 25 -13.47 3.29 -9.18
N ASP A 26 -14.38 3.18 -8.20
CA ASP A 26 -15.70 3.82 -8.28
C ASP A 26 -15.60 5.35 -8.29
N LEU A 27 -14.63 5.95 -7.59
CA LEU A 27 -14.39 7.40 -7.64
C LEU A 27 -14.13 7.88 -9.08
N VAL A 28 -13.29 7.13 -9.82
CA VAL A 28 -13.01 7.45 -11.24
C VAL A 28 -14.26 7.29 -12.11
N GLN A 29 -15.04 6.23 -11.88
CA GLN A 29 -16.26 5.97 -12.64
C GLN A 29 -17.39 6.97 -12.37
N GLU A 30 -17.50 7.49 -11.15
CA GLU A 30 -18.52 8.44 -10.75
C GLU A 30 -18.22 9.88 -11.21
N HIS A 31 -16.93 10.20 -11.46
CA HIS A 31 -16.47 11.53 -11.83
C HIS A 31 -15.66 11.58 -13.14
N PRO A 32 -16.21 11.13 -14.27
CA PRO A 32 -15.47 11.13 -15.56
C PRO A 32 -15.07 12.53 -16.03
N ASP A 33 -15.69 13.59 -15.53
CA ASP A 33 -15.32 14.99 -15.76
C ASP A 33 -14.14 15.50 -14.90
N VAL A 34 -13.77 14.76 -13.88
CA VAL A 34 -12.57 14.97 -13.06
C VAL A 34 -11.42 14.13 -13.59
N PHE A 35 -11.70 12.92 -14.05
CA PHE A 35 -10.75 11.90 -14.53
C PHE A 35 -10.85 11.72 -16.05
N GLU A 36 -10.74 12.84 -16.80
CA GLU A 36 -10.85 12.83 -18.27
C GLU A 36 -9.78 11.95 -18.94
N ASN A 37 -8.54 11.99 -18.44
CA ASN A 37 -7.43 11.24 -19.01
C ASN A 37 -7.49 9.73 -18.68
N LEU A 38 -7.87 9.35 -17.45
CA LEU A 38 -8.11 7.94 -17.11
C LEU A 38 -9.32 7.40 -17.89
N THR A 39 -10.35 8.21 -18.12
CA THR A 39 -11.50 7.82 -18.96
C THR A 39 -11.06 7.57 -20.40
N ASP A 40 -10.22 8.42 -20.97
CA ASP A 40 -9.66 8.24 -22.32
C ASP A 40 -8.80 6.97 -22.42
N ILE A 41 -8.01 6.65 -21.37
CA ILE A 41 -7.23 5.39 -21.30
C ILE A 41 -8.19 4.19 -21.32
N ALA A 42 -9.28 4.23 -20.55
CA ALA A 42 -10.26 3.14 -20.51
C ALA A 42 -10.99 2.94 -21.86
N GLU A 43 -11.19 4.00 -22.66
CA GLU A 43 -11.84 3.93 -23.97
C GLU A 43 -10.94 3.35 -25.06
N THR A 44 -9.61 3.48 -24.92
CA THR A 44 -8.64 3.12 -25.97
C THR A 44 -7.77 1.90 -25.62
N GLY A 45 -7.59 1.64 -24.35
CA GLY A 45 -6.83 0.52 -23.77
C GLY A 45 -7.73 -0.42 -22.96
N SER A 46 -7.30 -0.73 -21.74
CA SER A 46 -8.06 -1.57 -20.79
C SER A 46 -8.17 -0.92 -19.41
N ALA A 47 -9.28 -1.15 -18.73
CA ALA A 47 -9.50 -0.66 -17.38
C ALA A 47 -10.43 -1.57 -16.57
N GLY A 48 -10.17 -1.69 -15.28
CA GLY A 48 -11.00 -2.49 -14.39
C GLY A 48 -10.66 -2.34 -12.92
N ARG A 49 -11.41 -3.07 -12.09
CA ARG A 49 -11.07 -3.22 -10.68
C ARG A 49 -9.92 -4.20 -10.53
N LEU A 50 -9.00 -3.84 -9.67
CA LEU A 50 -7.90 -4.69 -9.21
C LEU A 50 -8.26 -5.19 -7.80
N GLU A 51 -8.19 -6.49 -7.54
CA GLU A 51 -8.39 -7.00 -6.19
C GLU A 51 -7.12 -6.78 -5.35
N SER A 52 -7.28 -6.15 -4.18
CA SER A 52 -6.18 -5.94 -3.24
C SER A 52 -5.86 -7.22 -2.47
N ILE A 53 -4.86 -7.15 -1.58
CA ILE A 53 -4.49 -8.23 -0.66
C ILE A 53 -5.12 -8.07 0.72
N VAL A 54 -4.99 -9.07 1.55
CA VAL A 54 -5.39 -9.06 2.97
C VAL A 54 -4.14 -9.01 3.85
N PRO A 55 -4.00 -8.01 4.72
CA PRO A 55 -4.82 -6.80 4.84
C PRO A 55 -4.55 -5.78 3.71
N PRO A 56 -5.52 -4.92 3.36
CA PRO A 56 -5.35 -3.88 2.34
C PRO A 56 -4.59 -2.67 2.93
N GLU A 57 -3.28 -2.79 3.04
CA GLU A 57 -2.43 -1.81 3.68
C GLU A 57 -1.16 -1.61 2.85
N SER A 58 -0.81 -0.36 2.53
CA SER A 58 0.24 -0.01 1.57
C SER A 58 1.58 -0.69 1.85
N SER A 59 1.96 -0.87 3.15
CA SER A 59 3.24 -1.52 3.49
C SER A 59 3.28 -3.01 3.12
N ALA A 60 2.14 -3.68 3.01
CA ALA A 60 2.03 -5.06 2.51
C ALA A 60 1.67 -5.11 1.01
N CYS A 61 0.79 -4.20 0.56
CA CYS A 61 0.32 -4.14 -0.83
C CYS A 61 1.45 -3.87 -1.83
N TRP A 62 2.26 -2.82 -1.61
CA TRP A 62 3.35 -2.45 -2.53
C TRP A 62 4.45 -3.52 -2.64
N PRO A 63 4.92 -4.16 -1.54
CA PRO A 63 5.77 -5.34 -1.67
C PRO A 63 5.15 -6.44 -2.53
N SER A 64 3.90 -6.80 -2.29
CA SER A 64 3.20 -7.86 -3.03
C SER A 64 2.99 -7.52 -4.50
N LEU A 65 2.53 -6.29 -4.82
CA LEU A 65 2.38 -5.80 -6.19
C LEU A 65 3.71 -5.85 -6.96
N THR A 66 4.80 -5.45 -6.31
CA THR A 66 6.11 -5.32 -6.97
C THR A 66 6.91 -6.62 -7.05
N THR A 67 6.48 -7.66 -6.35
CA THR A 67 7.13 -8.98 -6.37
C THR A 67 6.28 -10.07 -7.01
N GLY A 68 4.94 -9.86 -7.11
CA GLY A 68 3.99 -10.83 -7.64
C GLY A 68 3.69 -11.99 -6.69
N VAL A 69 4.01 -11.84 -5.37
CA VAL A 69 3.80 -12.89 -4.37
C VAL A 69 3.15 -12.33 -3.09
N ASN A 70 2.52 -13.21 -2.32
CA ASN A 70 1.79 -12.88 -1.10
C ASN A 70 2.72 -12.49 0.08
N PRO A 71 2.17 -11.93 1.17
CA PRO A 71 2.94 -11.55 2.35
C PRO A 71 3.75 -12.68 3.00
N GLY A 72 3.33 -13.95 2.89
CA GLY A 72 4.08 -15.11 3.37
C GLY A 72 5.45 -15.27 2.69
N GLU A 73 5.57 -14.88 1.43
CA GLU A 73 6.82 -14.87 0.68
C GLU A 73 7.54 -13.52 0.78
N THR A 74 6.81 -12.38 0.81
CA THR A 74 7.45 -11.07 0.96
C THR A 74 8.03 -10.86 2.35
N GLY A 75 7.47 -11.50 3.39
CA GLY A 75 7.83 -11.30 4.79
C GLY A 75 7.37 -9.95 5.37
N VAL A 76 6.39 -9.28 4.72
CA VAL A 76 5.82 -8.00 5.17
C VAL A 76 4.30 -8.11 5.22
N TYR A 77 3.73 -7.99 6.41
CA TYR A 77 2.31 -8.23 6.66
C TYR A 77 1.50 -6.97 6.95
N GLY A 78 2.15 -5.83 7.20
CA GLY A 78 1.47 -4.56 7.43
C GLY A 78 2.41 -3.44 7.84
N PHE A 79 1.84 -2.39 8.42
CA PHE A 79 2.59 -1.20 8.82
C PHE A 79 3.57 -1.45 9.99
N GLN A 80 3.24 -2.38 10.87
CA GLN A 80 4.07 -2.76 12.02
C GLN A 80 4.07 -4.29 12.14
N ASP A 81 5.22 -4.91 11.97
CA ASP A 81 5.40 -6.35 12.12
C ASP A 81 6.15 -6.68 13.41
N ARG A 82 6.13 -7.95 13.81
CA ARG A 82 6.81 -8.45 15.00
C ARG A 82 8.08 -9.20 14.64
N GLU A 83 9.07 -9.18 15.54
CA GLU A 83 10.26 -10.00 15.43
C GLU A 83 9.94 -11.45 15.85
N VAL A 84 10.62 -12.41 15.23
CA VAL A 84 10.55 -13.84 15.64
C VAL A 84 11.12 -14.02 17.03
N ASP A 85 10.49 -14.87 17.85
CA ASP A 85 10.92 -15.20 19.22
C ASP A 85 11.00 -13.98 20.17
N SER A 86 10.27 -12.89 19.84
CA SER A 86 10.25 -11.64 20.63
C SER A 86 8.88 -10.98 20.58
N TYR A 87 8.60 -10.09 21.51
CA TYR A 87 7.47 -9.15 21.43
C TYR A 87 7.88 -7.79 20.87
N GLU A 88 9.15 -7.62 20.48
CA GLU A 88 9.60 -6.42 19.76
C GLU A 88 8.88 -6.31 18.43
N THR A 89 8.46 -5.10 18.10
CA THR A 89 7.83 -4.77 16.84
C THR A 89 8.67 -3.80 16.02
N TYR A 90 8.53 -3.84 14.69
CA TYR A 90 9.27 -2.96 13.80
C TYR A 90 8.39 -2.45 12.67
N VAL A 91 8.76 -1.32 12.09
CA VAL A 91 8.17 -0.82 10.85
C VAL A 91 8.95 -1.40 9.67
N PRO A 92 8.30 -2.12 8.73
CA PRO A 92 8.97 -2.72 7.59
C PRO A 92 9.70 -1.69 6.71
N MET A 93 10.86 -2.09 6.24
CA MET A 93 11.71 -1.34 5.31
C MET A 93 12.10 -2.24 4.13
N GLY A 94 12.75 -1.69 3.11
CA GLY A 94 13.18 -2.42 1.92
C GLY A 94 13.97 -3.71 2.20
N ARG A 95 14.78 -3.75 3.27
CA ARG A 95 15.54 -4.96 3.68
C ARG A 95 14.66 -6.10 4.22
N HIS A 96 13.44 -5.78 4.66
CA HIS A 96 12.51 -6.77 5.21
C HIS A 96 11.74 -7.50 4.10
N VAL A 97 11.63 -6.91 2.91
CA VAL A 97 11.08 -7.59 1.74
C VAL A 97 12.06 -8.66 1.27
N LYS A 98 11.63 -9.92 1.32
CA LYS A 98 12.48 -11.09 1.04
C LYS A 98 12.38 -11.56 -0.41
N ALA A 99 11.27 -11.32 -1.07
CA ALA A 99 11.07 -11.65 -2.47
C ALA A 99 11.78 -10.64 -3.41
N THR A 100 12.18 -11.11 -4.59
CA THR A 100 12.85 -10.27 -5.59
C THR A 100 11.82 -9.39 -6.29
N ARG A 101 12.06 -8.08 -6.30
CA ARG A 101 11.16 -7.10 -6.93
C ARG A 101 11.31 -7.10 -8.45
N LEU A 102 10.27 -6.68 -9.16
CA LEU A 102 10.25 -6.63 -10.62
C LEU A 102 11.40 -5.80 -11.21
N TRP A 103 11.73 -4.65 -10.66
CA TRP A 103 12.85 -3.83 -11.16
C TRP A 103 14.24 -4.43 -10.91
N ASP A 104 14.42 -5.29 -9.88
CA ASP A 104 15.65 -6.06 -9.73
C ASP A 104 15.78 -7.07 -10.87
N ARG A 105 14.68 -7.72 -11.29
CA ARG A 105 14.65 -8.64 -12.43
C ARG A 105 14.94 -7.93 -13.75
N VAL A 106 14.32 -6.76 -13.96
CA VAL A 106 14.59 -5.88 -15.10
C VAL A 106 16.07 -5.52 -15.18
N THR A 107 16.67 -5.12 -14.04
CA THR A 107 18.10 -4.80 -13.96
C THR A 107 18.99 -6.02 -14.18
N ASP A 108 18.61 -7.19 -13.67
CA ASP A 108 19.34 -8.45 -13.89
C ASP A 108 19.30 -8.91 -15.35
N ALA A 109 18.22 -8.55 -16.09
CA ALA A 109 18.13 -8.73 -17.54
C ALA A 109 18.94 -7.71 -18.36
N GLY A 110 19.62 -6.76 -17.68
CA GLY A 110 20.48 -5.76 -18.32
C GLY A 110 19.73 -4.53 -18.85
N ARG A 111 18.51 -4.29 -18.34
CA ARG A 111 17.67 -3.13 -18.65
C ARG A 111 17.73 -2.08 -17.53
N ASP A 112 17.44 -0.84 -17.87
CA ASP A 112 17.55 0.29 -16.96
C ASP A 112 16.19 0.60 -16.30
N ALA A 113 16.17 0.63 -14.96
CA ALA A 113 14.99 0.97 -14.17
C ALA A 113 15.15 2.31 -13.43
N THR A 114 14.10 3.12 -13.44
CA THR A 114 13.91 4.31 -12.61
C THR A 114 12.74 4.08 -11.67
N VAL A 115 12.99 4.08 -10.34
CA VAL A 115 12.01 3.71 -9.31
C VAL A 115 11.86 4.84 -8.30
N LEU A 116 10.69 5.47 -8.26
CA LEU A 116 10.49 6.72 -7.52
C LEU A 116 9.32 6.61 -6.53
N ASN A 117 9.63 6.84 -5.26
CA ASN A 117 8.65 6.98 -4.18
C ASN A 117 7.80 5.75 -3.86
N VAL A 118 8.24 4.56 -4.17
CA VAL A 118 7.53 3.33 -3.82
C VAL A 118 7.66 3.07 -2.31
N PRO A 119 6.55 2.77 -1.59
CA PRO A 119 6.60 2.39 -0.18
C PRO A 119 7.48 1.17 0.08
N VAL A 120 8.04 1.10 1.30
CA VAL A 120 8.88 -0.02 1.78
C VAL A 120 10.12 -0.26 0.89
N THR A 121 10.72 0.81 0.33
CA THR A 121 11.95 0.74 -0.47
C THR A 121 13.17 1.34 0.21
N PHE A 122 13.02 1.89 1.43
CA PHE A 122 14.15 2.45 2.18
C PHE A 122 15.00 1.35 2.86
N PRO A 123 16.36 1.43 2.84
CA PRO A 123 17.16 2.36 2.04
C PRO A 123 17.15 2.01 0.55
N PRO A 124 17.43 2.99 -0.34
CA PRO A 124 17.43 2.76 -1.78
C PRO A 124 18.56 1.80 -2.19
N SER A 125 18.32 1.03 -3.25
CA SER A 125 19.30 0.14 -3.85
C SER A 125 20.22 0.92 -4.80
N THR A 126 21.52 0.76 -4.65
CA THR A 126 22.51 1.31 -5.61
C THR A 126 22.66 0.46 -6.88
N ARG A 127 21.94 -0.65 -6.99
CA ARG A 127 21.89 -1.50 -8.20
C ARG A 127 20.93 -0.95 -9.25
N ILE A 128 19.88 -0.27 -8.80
CA ILE A 128 18.89 0.36 -9.67
C ILE A 128 19.47 1.66 -10.21
N GLN A 129 19.28 1.91 -11.50
CA GLN A 129 19.87 3.07 -12.18
C GLN A 129 19.55 4.39 -11.45
N ARG A 130 18.29 4.56 -11.07
CA ARG A 130 17.80 5.67 -10.23
C ARG A 130 16.75 5.15 -9.26
N GLN A 131 16.96 5.40 -7.98
CA GLN A 131 15.95 5.10 -6.99
C GLN A 131 15.79 6.24 -5.98
N VAL A 132 14.53 6.60 -5.73
CA VAL A 132 14.12 7.45 -4.62
C VAL A 132 13.19 6.62 -3.74
N SER A 133 13.62 6.33 -2.53
CA SER A 133 12.78 5.61 -1.55
C SER A 133 11.60 6.48 -1.13
N GLY A 134 10.46 5.82 -0.92
CA GLY A 134 9.21 6.49 -0.58
C GLY A 134 9.06 6.81 0.90
N PHE A 135 7.82 6.81 1.31
CA PHE A 135 7.31 7.01 2.66
C PHE A 135 8.20 6.34 3.74
N LEU A 136 8.37 7.01 4.87
CA LEU A 136 9.26 6.69 5.99
C LEU A 136 10.76 6.86 5.74
N SER A 137 11.19 7.34 4.61
CA SER A 137 12.59 7.77 4.45
C SER A 137 12.88 8.99 5.33
N PRO A 138 14.01 9.03 6.04
CA PRO A 138 14.27 10.07 7.04
C PRO A 138 14.62 11.44 6.46
N GLY A 139 15.01 11.52 5.18
CA GLY A 139 15.36 12.76 4.48
C GLY A 139 15.78 12.48 3.05
N LEU A 140 15.95 13.52 2.22
CA LEU A 140 16.28 13.40 0.80
C LEU A 140 17.65 12.75 0.58
N ASP A 141 18.62 13.10 1.39
CA ASP A 141 19.98 12.53 1.39
C ASP A 141 19.99 11.01 1.59
N ALA A 142 19.05 10.51 2.40
CA ALA A 142 18.93 9.09 2.68
C ALA A 142 17.99 8.37 1.69
N ALA A 143 17.03 9.08 1.10
CA ALA A 143 16.05 8.52 0.15
C ALA A 143 16.63 8.34 -1.26
N ALA A 144 17.61 9.14 -1.64
CA ALA A 144 18.25 9.12 -2.97
C ALA A 144 19.27 7.99 -3.08
N SER A 145 19.31 7.31 -4.23
CA SER A 145 20.30 6.25 -4.51
C SER A 145 21.73 6.74 -4.65
N ASP A 146 21.92 8.00 -5.01
CA ASP A 146 23.22 8.66 -5.14
C ASP A 146 23.11 10.20 -5.09
N ASP A 147 24.28 10.88 -5.04
CA ASP A 147 24.40 12.36 -4.98
C ASP A 147 23.83 13.08 -6.21
N ALA A 148 23.69 12.42 -7.36
CA ALA A 148 23.12 13.04 -8.57
C ALA A 148 21.58 13.07 -8.46
N VAL A 149 20.99 11.98 -7.99
CA VAL A 149 19.56 11.91 -7.67
C VAL A 149 19.22 12.90 -6.56
N GLU A 150 19.97 12.94 -5.46
CA GLU A 150 19.74 13.89 -4.36
C GLU A 150 19.67 15.34 -4.85
N ARG A 151 20.64 15.77 -5.69
CA ARG A 151 20.64 17.12 -6.27
C ARG A 151 19.42 17.43 -7.12
N VAL A 152 18.90 16.46 -7.88
CA VAL A 152 17.69 16.63 -8.66
C VAL A 152 16.47 16.86 -7.73
N LEU A 153 16.42 16.13 -6.62
CA LEU A 153 15.36 16.28 -5.61
C LEU A 153 15.42 17.64 -4.92
N GLU A 154 16.64 18.09 -4.52
CA GLU A 154 16.86 19.39 -3.89
C GLU A 154 16.52 20.56 -4.83
N ASP A 155 16.97 20.50 -6.10
CA ASP A 155 16.75 21.55 -7.10
C ASP A 155 15.26 21.73 -7.47
N ARG A 156 14.39 20.73 -7.14
CA ARG A 156 12.95 20.72 -7.41
C ARG A 156 12.07 20.76 -6.17
N ASP A 157 12.64 21.12 -5.03
CA ASP A 157 11.92 21.16 -3.76
C ASP A 157 11.08 19.88 -3.49
N TYR A 158 11.63 18.70 -3.90
CA TYR A 158 10.94 17.43 -3.78
C TYR A 158 10.57 17.11 -2.33
N ARG A 159 9.38 16.55 -2.17
CA ARG A 159 8.84 16.11 -0.89
C ARG A 159 8.58 14.61 -0.93
N ILE A 160 9.14 13.89 0.04
CA ILE A 160 8.96 12.44 0.14
C ILE A 160 7.49 12.10 0.37
N ASP A 161 6.81 12.87 1.23
CA ASP A 161 5.39 12.68 1.56
C ASP A 161 4.73 14.00 1.97
N VAL A 162 3.40 14.00 2.00
CA VAL A 162 2.57 15.08 2.55
C VAL A 162 2.76 15.13 4.07
N ASN A 163 2.76 16.33 4.62
CA ASN A 163 2.78 16.51 6.08
C ASN A 163 1.41 16.17 6.69
N ALA A 164 1.21 14.90 7.03
CA ALA A 164 -0.04 14.39 7.60
C ALA A 164 -0.48 15.09 8.89
N LYS A 165 0.46 15.73 9.64
CA LYS A 165 0.10 16.47 10.86
C LYS A 165 -0.80 17.66 10.59
N LEU A 166 -0.68 18.28 9.41
CA LEU A 166 -1.56 19.38 8.99
C LEU A 166 -3.01 18.91 8.77
N GLY A 167 -3.20 17.65 8.45
CA GLY A 167 -4.51 17.01 8.32
C GLY A 167 -5.23 16.83 9.66
N HIS A 168 -4.57 17.01 10.80
CA HIS A 168 -5.19 16.93 12.13
C HIS A 168 -5.89 18.24 12.56
N ASP A 169 -5.62 19.35 11.87
CA ASP A 169 -6.25 20.63 12.19
C ASP A 169 -7.69 20.65 11.67
N GLU A 170 -8.59 21.40 12.35
CA GLU A 170 -9.97 21.59 11.91
C GLU A 170 -10.03 22.33 10.55
N ASP A 171 -9.15 23.31 10.34
CA ASP A 171 -8.96 24.00 9.07
C ASP A 171 -7.94 23.23 8.21
N LYS A 172 -8.42 22.57 7.15
CA LYS A 172 -7.61 21.76 6.25
C LYS A 172 -6.87 22.57 5.18
N SER A 173 -6.98 23.89 5.13
CA SER A 173 -6.41 24.71 4.04
C SER A 173 -4.90 24.51 3.89
N GLU A 174 -4.13 24.50 4.99
CA GLU A 174 -2.68 24.27 4.94
C GLU A 174 -2.34 22.84 4.52
N PHE A 175 -3.16 21.84 4.90
CA PHE A 175 -3.01 20.47 4.46
C PHE A 175 -3.20 20.34 2.95
N ILE A 176 -4.26 20.94 2.40
CA ILE A 176 -4.59 20.93 0.96
C ILE A 176 -3.47 21.60 0.16
N GLU A 177 -2.99 22.78 0.59
CA GLU A 177 -1.85 23.47 -0.05
C GLU A 177 -0.58 22.58 -0.01
N ASN A 178 -0.32 21.89 1.09
CA ASN A 178 0.81 20.99 1.24
C ASN A 178 0.69 19.75 0.33
N ALA A 179 -0.52 19.19 0.20
CA ALA A 179 -0.79 18.05 -0.67
C ALA A 179 -0.56 18.40 -2.15
N HIS A 180 -1.10 19.53 -2.62
CA HIS A 180 -0.85 20.02 -4.00
C HIS A 180 0.64 20.27 -4.24
N ALA A 181 1.31 20.99 -3.35
CA ALA A 181 2.74 21.27 -3.51
C ALA A 181 3.62 20.01 -3.47
N THR A 182 3.17 18.92 -2.82
CA THR A 182 3.84 17.61 -2.84
C THR A 182 3.57 16.90 -4.17
N LEU A 183 2.35 16.99 -4.67
CA LEU A 183 1.95 16.44 -5.97
C LEU A 183 2.72 17.12 -7.11
N ASP A 184 2.79 18.47 -7.11
CA ASP A 184 3.50 19.27 -8.11
C ASP A 184 4.99 18.95 -8.14
N ALA A 185 5.64 18.92 -6.97
CA ALA A 185 7.07 18.59 -6.87
C ALA A 185 7.38 17.16 -7.33
N ARG A 186 6.44 16.23 -7.14
CA ARG A 186 6.56 14.85 -7.62
C ARG A 186 6.44 14.77 -9.13
N GLN A 187 5.45 15.44 -9.71
CA GLN A 187 5.29 15.55 -11.15
C GLN A 187 6.53 16.14 -11.84
N ASP A 188 7.12 17.20 -11.25
CA ASP A 188 8.34 17.82 -11.81
C ASP A 188 9.53 16.83 -11.83
N VAL A 189 9.69 16.02 -10.78
CA VAL A 189 10.74 14.99 -10.75
C VAL A 189 10.42 13.83 -11.72
N PHE A 190 9.17 13.40 -11.81
CA PHE A 190 8.77 12.35 -12.75
C PHE A 190 9.02 12.77 -14.19
N THR A 191 8.53 13.94 -14.58
CA THR A 191 8.76 14.52 -15.93
C THR A 191 10.25 14.66 -16.21
N HIS A 192 11.04 15.14 -15.23
CA HIS A 192 12.49 15.27 -15.41
C HIS A 192 13.17 13.95 -15.78
N TYR A 193 12.80 12.84 -15.17
CA TYR A 193 13.43 11.54 -15.46
C TYR A 193 12.82 10.87 -16.69
N LEU A 194 11.54 11.05 -16.96
CA LEU A 194 10.92 10.59 -18.21
C LEU A 194 11.57 11.26 -19.43
N ASP A 195 11.83 12.57 -19.37
CA ASP A 195 12.48 13.34 -20.44
C ASP A 195 13.94 12.93 -20.73
N GLN A 196 14.60 12.21 -19.81
CA GLN A 196 15.97 11.73 -20.06
C GLN A 196 16.04 10.60 -21.06
N ASP A 197 14.94 9.89 -21.25
CA ASP A 197 14.78 8.84 -22.25
C ASP A 197 15.88 7.75 -22.23
N ASP A 198 16.40 7.46 -21.03
CA ASP A 198 17.45 6.47 -20.77
C ASP A 198 17.02 5.40 -19.75
N TRP A 199 15.73 5.09 -19.72
CA TRP A 199 15.09 4.06 -18.90
C TRP A 199 14.32 3.07 -19.79
N ASP A 200 14.15 1.84 -19.32
CA ASP A 200 13.29 0.82 -19.92
C ASP A 200 12.03 0.61 -19.05
N LEU A 201 12.19 0.69 -17.73
CA LEU A 201 11.11 0.71 -16.75
C LEU A 201 11.13 2.03 -15.99
N PHE A 202 10.03 2.76 -16.02
CA PHE A 202 9.76 3.86 -15.10
C PHE A 202 8.64 3.44 -14.13
N PHE A 203 8.93 3.42 -12.83
CA PHE A 203 7.98 3.04 -11.79
C PHE A 203 7.88 4.17 -10.75
N GLY A 204 6.79 4.93 -10.78
CA GLY A 204 6.59 6.07 -9.88
C GLY A 204 5.29 5.99 -9.10
N VAL A 205 5.28 6.43 -7.82
CA VAL A 205 4.10 6.40 -6.96
C VAL A 205 3.73 7.80 -6.48
N PHE A 206 2.47 8.19 -6.71
CA PHE A 206 1.82 9.36 -6.12
C PHE A 206 1.19 8.97 -4.78
N MET A 207 1.98 9.01 -3.70
CA MET A 207 1.54 8.68 -2.34
C MET A 207 0.61 9.72 -1.72
N SER A 208 0.58 10.93 -2.26
CA SER A 208 -0.25 12.05 -1.75
C SER A 208 -1.76 11.79 -1.85
N THR A 209 -2.18 10.89 -2.72
CA THR A 209 -3.58 10.44 -2.87
C THR A 209 -4.09 9.76 -1.60
N ASP A 210 -3.31 8.84 -1.03
CA ASP A 210 -3.64 8.18 0.25
C ASP A 210 -3.83 9.21 1.37
N ARG A 211 -2.92 10.20 1.47
CA ARG A 211 -3.01 11.26 2.49
C ARG A 211 -4.27 12.11 2.31
N VAL A 212 -4.60 12.48 1.08
CA VAL A 212 -5.83 13.23 0.77
C VAL A 212 -7.06 12.40 1.11
N ASN A 213 -7.07 11.12 0.78
CA ASN A 213 -8.15 10.21 1.14
C ASN A 213 -8.32 10.10 2.66
N HIS A 214 -7.25 9.95 3.43
CA HIS A 214 -7.35 9.85 4.88
C HIS A 214 -8.01 11.04 5.56
N PHE A 215 -7.84 12.27 5.03
CA PHE A 215 -8.27 13.47 5.70
C PHE A 215 -9.42 14.21 5.05
N LEU A 216 -9.79 13.88 3.80
CA LEU A 216 -10.84 14.57 3.05
C LEU A 216 -11.90 13.63 2.45
N PHE A 217 -11.74 12.31 2.52
CA PHE A 217 -12.69 11.38 1.91
C PHE A 217 -14.09 11.49 2.51
N GLY A 218 -14.20 11.68 3.82
CA GLY A 218 -15.48 11.90 4.49
C GLY A 218 -16.15 13.22 4.09
N ASP A 219 -15.36 14.28 3.80
CA ASP A 219 -15.89 15.52 3.24
C ASP A 219 -16.46 15.26 1.83
N TYR A 220 -15.73 14.53 0.99
CA TYR A 220 -16.19 14.12 -0.34
C TYR A 220 -17.50 13.30 -0.24
N ALA A 221 -17.53 12.27 0.59
CA ALA A 221 -18.66 11.34 0.70
C ALA A 221 -19.95 12.02 1.23
N ASN A 222 -19.83 13.12 1.97
CA ASN A 222 -20.96 13.79 2.64
C ASN A 222 -21.23 15.23 2.12
N ASP A 223 -20.72 15.61 0.95
CA ASP A 223 -20.79 17.00 0.43
C ASP A 223 -20.32 18.03 1.48
N GLY A 224 -19.24 17.71 2.20
CA GLY A 224 -18.66 18.52 3.25
C GLY A 224 -17.89 19.74 2.74
N THR A 225 -17.23 20.44 3.69
CA THR A 225 -16.58 21.72 3.41
C THR A 225 -15.49 21.61 2.33
N TYR A 226 -14.75 20.52 2.30
CA TYR A 226 -13.59 20.30 1.43
C TYR A 226 -13.86 19.34 0.27
N SER A 227 -15.14 19.07 -0.06
CA SER A 227 -15.52 18.18 -1.15
C SER A 227 -15.02 18.67 -2.52
N ASP A 228 -15.13 19.97 -2.79
CA ASP A 228 -14.62 20.56 -4.04
C ASP A 228 -13.08 20.52 -4.09
N ASP A 229 -12.39 20.80 -2.98
CA ASP A 229 -10.93 20.72 -2.89
C ASP A 229 -10.42 19.29 -3.11
N PHE A 230 -11.14 18.27 -2.60
CA PHE A 230 -10.85 16.87 -2.85
C PHE A 230 -10.89 16.55 -4.35
N LEU A 231 -11.96 16.93 -5.04
CA LEU A 231 -12.09 16.70 -6.48
C LEU A 231 -11.10 17.53 -7.30
N ASP A 232 -10.76 18.74 -6.88
CA ASP A 232 -9.75 19.57 -7.55
C ASP A 232 -8.34 18.98 -7.44
N PHE A 233 -8.01 18.34 -6.33
CA PHE A 233 -6.76 17.59 -6.18
C PHE A 233 -6.68 16.45 -7.21
N TYR A 234 -7.75 15.67 -7.35
CA TYR A 234 -7.81 14.57 -8.32
C TYR A 234 -7.83 15.05 -9.78
N ARG A 235 -8.47 16.18 -10.06
CA ARG A 235 -8.40 16.79 -11.40
C ARG A 235 -6.97 17.19 -11.76
N THR A 236 -6.20 17.69 -10.79
CA THR A 236 -4.77 18.01 -10.98
C THR A 236 -3.96 16.75 -11.26
N LEU A 237 -4.16 15.69 -10.47
CA LEU A 237 -3.50 14.41 -10.66
C LEU A 237 -3.80 13.81 -12.05
N ASP A 238 -5.08 13.78 -12.45
CA ASP A 238 -5.50 13.26 -13.76
C ASP A 238 -4.86 14.06 -14.91
N GLY A 239 -4.75 15.39 -14.75
CA GLY A 239 -4.02 16.24 -15.67
C GLY A 239 -2.55 15.82 -15.82
N TYR A 240 -1.87 15.50 -14.72
CA TYR A 240 -0.48 15.03 -14.74
C TYR A 240 -0.33 13.64 -15.37
N ILE A 241 -1.27 12.73 -15.14
CA ILE A 241 -1.31 11.43 -15.82
C ILE A 241 -1.45 11.64 -17.34
N GLY A 242 -2.31 12.58 -17.76
CA GLY A 242 -2.46 12.95 -19.16
C GLY A 242 -1.18 13.55 -19.78
N GLU A 243 -0.51 14.47 -19.08
CA GLU A 243 0.78 15.05 -19.51
C GLU A 243 1.85 13.96 -19.69
N ILE A 244 1.94 13.03 -18.75
CA ILE A 244 2.87 11.89 -18.85
C ILE A 244 2.49 11.04 -20.07
N ARG A 245 1.24 10.58 -20.18
CA ARG A 245 0.77 9.78 -21.34
C ARG A 245 1.12 10.42 -22.67
N ASP A 246 0.84 11.72 -22.82
CA ASP A 246 1.04 12.45 -24.06
C ASP A 246 2.53 12.68 -24.39
N SER A 247 3.44 12.49 -23.43
CA SER A 247 4.89 12.56 -23.60
C SER A 247 5.53 11.23 -24.02
N LEU A 248 4.80 10.12 -23.91
CA LEU A 248 5.32 8.78 -24.20
C LEU A 248 5.31 8.49 -25.71
N ASP A 249 6.27 7.70 -26.15
CA ASP A 249 6.33 7.20 -27.52
C ASP A 249 5.35 6.02 -27.73
N ASP A 250 5.02 5.72 -29.00
CA ASP A 250 4.05 4.68 -29.39
C ASP A 250 4.43 3.25 -28.94
N ASP A 251 5.68 3.00 -28.58
CA ASP A 251 6.25 1.73 -28.09
C ASP A 251 6.33 1.65 -26.57
N THR A 252 5.67 2.56 -25.86
CA THR A 252 5.66 2.62 -24.40
C THR A 252 4.28 2.34 -23.84
N THR A 253 4.13 1.29 -23.07
CA THR A 253 2.89 1.00 -22.35
C THR A 253 2.82 1.78 -21.04
N LEU A 254 1.72 2.51 -20.82
CA LEU A 254 1.39 3.15 -19.55
C LEU A 254 0.43 2.26 -18.76
N ILE A 255 0.79 1.99 -17.49
CA ILE A 255 -0.08 1.35 -16.50
C ILE A 255 -0.30 2.32 -15.34
N VAL A 256 -1.56 2.49 -14.93
CA VAL A 256 -1.94 3.25 -13.73
C VAL A 256 -2.70 2.34 -12.80
N ALA A 257 -2.23 2.17 -11.56
CA ALA A 257 -2.89 1.29 -10.60
C ALA A 257 -2.88 1.86 -9.18
N SER A 258 -3.89 1.45 -8.38
CA SER A 258 -3.89 1.65 -6.93
C SER A 258 -3.72 0.31 -6.21
N ASP A 259 -3.09 0.35 -5.07
CA ASP A 259 -2.79 -0.83 -4.25
C ASP A 259 -3.98 -1.29 -3.40
N HIS A 260 -4.85 -0.37 -3.01
CA HIS A 260 -6.13 -0.63 -2.32
C HIS A 260 -7.18 0.43 -2.68
N GLY A 261 -8.43 0.18 -2.28
CA GLY A 261 -9.50 1.17 -2.34
C GLY A 261 -9.56 2.03 -1.07
N PHE A 262 -10.58 2.89 -1.03
CA PHE A 262 -10.87 3.76 0.11
C PHE A 262 -12.37 3.83 0.40
N THR A 263 -12.72 4.16 1.64
CA THR A 263 -14.09 4.41 2.09
C THR A 263 -14.09 5.42 3.24
N GLU A 264 -15.27 5.95 3.57
CA GLU A 264 -15.46 6.83 4.72
C GLU A 264 -15.07 6.13 6.03
N LEU A 265 -14.46 6.89 6.95
CA LEU A 265 -14.13 6.48 8.31
C LEU A 265 -15.03 7.21 9.30
N GLU A 266 -15.70 6.45 10.17
CA GLU A 266 -16.50 6.97 11.26
C GLU A 266 -15.87 6.66 12.63
N TRP A 267 -15.28 5.45 12.77
CA TRP A 267 -14.74 4.97 14.03
C TRP A 267 -13.39 4.28 13.87
N GLU A 268 -12.41 4.71 14.66
CA GLU A 268 -11.20 3.94 14.92
C GLU A 268 -11.52 2.92 16.03
N VAL A 269 -11.14 1.65 15.81
CA VAL A 269 -11.38 0.54 16.73
C VAL A 269 -10.07 0.12 17.36
N ASN A 270 -9.89 0.35 18.65
CA ASN A 270 -8.73 -0.05 19.42
C ASN A 270 -8.83 -1.54 19.78
N CYS A 271 -8.28 -2.42 18.94
CA CYS A 271 -8.46 -3.86 19.02
C CYS A 271 -7.91 -4.44 20.31
N ASN A 272 -6.78 -3.97 20.82
CA ASN A 272 -6.21 -4.46 22.09
C ASN A 272 -7.04 -4.02 23.29
N GLU A 273 -7.69 -2.87 23.27
CA GLU A 273 -8.67 -2.49 24.30
C GLU A 273 -9.91 -3.40 24.30
N PHE A 274 -10.38 -3.79 23.10
CA PHE A 274 -11.45 -4.79 23.00
C PHE A 274 -10.99 -6.14 23.55
N LEU A 275 -9.79 -6.62 23.16
CA LEU A 275 -9.25 -7.88 23.65
C LEU A 275 -9.07 -7.88 25.18
N ALA A 276 -8.61 -6.77 25.74
CA ALA A 276 -8.48 -6.63 27.20
C ALA A 276 -9.85 -6.64 27.90
N GLY A 277 -10.86 -5.97 27.30
CA GLY A 277 -12.24 -5.97 27.82
C GLY A 277 -12.90 -7.34 27.83
N GLU A 278 -12.60 -8.19 26.86
CA GLU A 278 -13.11 -9.56 26.74
C GLU A 278 -12.22 -10.60 27.46
N GLY A 279 -11.10 -10.18 28.08
CA GLY A 279 -10.20 -11.06 28.84
C GLY A 279 -9.26 -11.91 27.97
N TRP A 280 -8.97 -11.46 26.74
CA TRP A 280 -7.98 -12.06 25.85
C TRP A 280 -6.57 -11.54 26.10
N LEU A 281 -6.48 -10.27 26.52
CA LEU A 281 -5.23 -9.54 26.70
C LEU A 281 -5.16 -8.97 28.12
N SER A 282 -4.02 -9.09 28.76
CA SER A 282 -3.70 -8.50 30.04
C SER A 282 -2.26 -8.02 30.04
N TYR A 283 -1.95 -7.12 30.97
CA TYR A 283 -0.67 -6.42 31.05
C TYR A 283 -0.09 -6.49 32.46
N ASP A 284 1.23 -6.43 32.58
CA ASP A 284 1.94 -6.49 33.86
C ASP A 284 1.57 -5.37 34.82
N ASP A 285 1.30 -4.17 34.29
CA ASP A 285 0.85 -3.01 35.07
C ASP A 285 -0.04 -2.06 34.24
N ASP A 286 -0.51 -0.97 34.92
CA ASP A 286 -1.40 0.03 34.30
C ASP A 286 -0.66 1.02 33.36
N ASP A 287 0.68 0.98 33.28
CA ASP A 287 1.51 1.91 32.49
C ASP A 287 2.20 1.14 31.35
N HIS A 288 1.39 0.62 30.44
CA HIS A 288 1.82 -0.17 29.29
C HIS A 288 1.64 0.63 27.98
N ASP A 289 2.55 0.43 27.01
CA ASP A 289 2.50 1.10 25.71
C ASP A 289 2.99 0.23 24.54
N SER A 290 3.36 -1.01 24.81
CA SER A 290 3.91 -1.93 23.81
C SER A 290 3.43 -3.37 24.00
N LEU A 291 3.71 -4.21 22.99
CA LEU A 291 3.47 -5.65 23.08
C LEU A 291 4.38 -6.32 24.14
N GLU A 292 5.53 -5.71 24.49
CA GLU A 292 6.46 -6.24 25.50
C GLU A 292 5.90 -6.17 26.94
N ASP A 293 4.82 -5.40 27.16
CA ASP A 293 4.20 -5.18 28.47
C ASP A 293 3.08 -6.19 28.78
N ILE A 294 2.79 -7.15 27.86
CA ILE A 294 1.77 -8.18 28.12
C ILE A 294 2.22 -9.16 29.21
N ASP A 295 1.28 -9.63 30.00
CA ASP A 295 1.57 -10.58 31.08
C ASP A 295 1.39 -12.06 30.67
N ASP A 296 1.65 -12.98 31.60
CA ASP A 296 1.57 -14.43 31.43
C ASP A 296 0.13 -14.98 31.37
N GLU A 297 -0.90 -14.15 31.43
CA GLU A 297 -2.31 -14.53 31.24
C GLU A 297 -2.84 -14.13 29.83
N ALA A 298 -2.10 -13.30 29.07
CA ALA A 298 -2.48 -12.83 27.76
C ALA A 298 -2.55 -14.00 26.75
N ARG A 299 -3.75 -14.24 26.18
CA ARG A 299 -4.01 -15.34 25.22
C ARG A 299 -3.94 -14.88 23.75
N ALA A 300 -4.19 -13.59 23.49
CA ALA A 300 -4.17 -13.02 22.16
C ALA A 300 -3.83 -11.52 22.19
N TYR A 301 -3.32 -11.01 21.07
CA TYR A 301 -3.03 -9.59 20.87
C TYR A 301 -3.29 -9.21 19.39
N SER A 302 -3.31 -7.91 19.10
CA SER A 302 -3.52 -7.39 17.75
C SER A 302 -2.42 -6.44 17.31
N LEU A 303 -2.04 -6.51 16.03
CA LEU A 303 -1.23 -5.52 15.31
C LEU A 303 -2.04 -4.88 14.18
N ILE A 304 -1.69 -3.65 13.80
CA ILE A 304 -2.36 -2.94 12.70
C ILE A 304 -1.98 -3.49 11.33
N PRO A 305 -2.94 -3.45 10.37
CA PRO A 305 -4.37 -3.26 10.53
C PRO A 305 -5.08 -4.60 10.75
N GLY A 306 -5.87 -4.70 11.83
CA GLY A 306 -6.80 -5.83 12.04
C GLY A 306 -6.20 -7.23 12.01
N ARG A 307 -4.93 -7.37 12.41
CA ARG A 307 -4.21 -8.63 12.47
C ARG A 307 -4.19 -9.14 13.90
N PHE A 308 -4.68 -10.37 14.13
CA PHE A 308 -4.82 -10.98 15.43
C PHE A 308 -3.93 -12.21 15.56
N TYR A 309 -3.25 -12.29 16.68
CA TYR A 309 -2.28 -13.32 17.01
C TYR A 309 -2.68 -14.01 18.29
N LEU A 310 -2.64 -15.35 18.32
CA LEU A 310 -2.68 -16.10 19.55
C LEU A 310 -1.30 -16.10 20.20
N ASN A 311 -1.24 -15.92 21.52
CA ASN A 311 0.00 -16.01 22.28
C ASN A 311 0.36 -17.48 22.47
N LEU A 312 0.96 -18.10 21.43
CA LEU A 312 1.10 -19.55 21.25
C LEU A 312 2.38 -20.07 21.90
N GLU A 313 2.27 -21.18 22.68
CA GLU A 313 3.44 -21.87 23.23
C GLU A 313 4.42 -22.30 22.13
N GLY A 314 5.69 -21.91 22.26
CA GLY A 314 6.76 -22.27 21.34
C GLY A 314 6.88 -21.40 20.09
N ARG A 315 5.96 -20.44 19.88
CA ARG A 315 6.05 -19.41 18.85
C ARG A 315 6.34 -18.04 19.48
N GLU A 316 5.60 -17.65 20.50
CA GLU A 316 5.84 -16.45 21.29
C GLU A 316 6.73 -16.73 22.50
N PRO A 317 7.51 -15.72 22.97
CA PRO A 317 8.45 -15.90 24.09
C PRO A 317 7.80 -16.40 25.38
N GLU A 318 6.62 -15.89 25.70
CA GLU A 318 5.82 -16.23 26.89
C GLU A 318 4.44 -16.74 26.48
N GLY A 319 4.38 -17.53 25.39
CA GLY A 319 3.14 -18.10 24.87
C GLY A 319 2.45 -19.00 25.89
N VAL A 320 1.13 -18.81 26.04
CA VAL A 320 0.29 -19.54 27.02
C VAL A 320 -0.76 -20.44 26.38
N VAL A 321 -0.99 -20.30 25.07
CA VAL A 321 -1.93 -21.15 24.33
C VAL A 321 -1.20 -22.40 23.85
N PRO A 322 -1.55 -23.61 24.33
CA PRO A 322 -0.93 -24.84 23.84
C PRO A 322 -1.27 -25.11 22.37
N GLU A 323 -0.33 -25.62 21.58
CA GLU A 323 -0.58 -26.01 20.19
C GLU A 323 -1.80 -26.94 20.03
N SER A 324 -2.03 -27.82 21.00
CA SER A 324 -3.19 -28.73 20.99
C SER A 324 -4.54 -28.06 21.17
N GLU A 325 -4.58 -26.80 21.61
CA GLU A 325 -5.79 -25.99 21.82
C GLU A 325 -5.93 -24.89 20.74
N TYR A 326 -4.95 -24.75 19.85
CA TYR A 326 -4.85 -23.69 18.86
C TYR A 326 -6.18 -23.45 18.12
N GLU A 327 -6.72 -24.48 17.46
CA GLU A 327 -7.96 -24.38 16.69
C GLU A 327 -9.15 -23.93 17.55
N ALA A 328 -9.27 -24.50 18.76
CA ALA A 328 -10.39 -24.18 19.64
C ALA A 328 -10.31 -22.74 20.18
N VAL A 329 -9.11 -22.28 20.51
CA VAL A 329 -8.87 -20.91 21.00
C VAL A 329 -9.04 -19.90 19.88
N ARG A 330 -8.59 -20.22 18.66
CA ARG A 330 -8.79 -19.38 17.46
C ARG A 330 -10.28 -19.24 17.12
N ASP A 331 -11.05 -20.34 17.20
CA ASP A 331 -12.48 -20.30 16.95
C ASP A 331 -13.23 -19.48 18.02
N GLU A 332 -12.78 -19.54 19.30
CA GLU A 332 -13.32 -18.71 20.38
C GLU A 332 -13.05 -17.22 20.10
N LEU A 333 -11.81 -16.84 19.77
CA LEU A 333 -11.43 -15.47 19.41
C LEU A 333 -12.23 -14.97 18.20
N ARG A 334 -12.37 -15.80 17.17
CA ARG A 334 -13.18 -15.49 15.98
C ARG A 334 -14.63 -15.17 16.37
N ALA A 335 -15.24 -15.95 17.24
CA ALA A 335 -16.63 -15.73 17.66
C ALA A 335 -16.81 -14.41 18.40
N ASP A 336 -15.84 -14.01 19.23
CA ASP A 336 -15.85 -12.73 19.93
C ASP A 336 -15.68 -11.56 18.95
N LEU A 337 -14.75 -11.69 17.98
CA LEU A 337 -14.56 -10.70 16.93
C LEU A 337 -15.81 -10.56 16.01
N GLU A 338 -16.47 -11.66 15.66
CA GLU A 338 -17.74 -11.64 14.94
C GLU A 338 -18.87 -10.98 15.75
N GLY A 339 -18.78 -11.01 17.09
CA GLY A 339 -19.72 -10.35 18.00
C GLY A 339 -19.50 -8.85 18.15
N LEU A 340 -18.35 -8.31 17.72
CA LEU A 340 -17.98 -6.90 17.92
C LEU A 340 -18.91 -5.98 17.12
N THR A 341 -19.59 -5.07 17.84
CA THR A 341 -20.53 -4.10 17.27
C THR A 341 -20.10 -2.67 17.62
N GLY A 342 -20.23 -1.79 16.63
CA GLY A 342 -19.96 -0.36 16.77
C GLY A 342 -20.95 0.35 17.69
N PRO A 343 -20.67 1.61 18.05
CA PRO A 343 -21.57 2.44 18.87
C PRO A 343 -22.95 2.65 18.27
N ASP A 344 -23.06 2.54 16.96
CA ASP A 344 -24.31 2.66 16.18
C ASP A 344 -25.05 1.32 15.99
N GLY A 345 -24.47 0.21 16.50
CA GLY A 345 -25.02 -1.14 16.41
C GLY A 345 -24.71 -1.89 15.12
N ARG A 346 -23.89 -1.32 14.20
CA ARG A 346 -23.36 -2.04 13.03
C ARG A 346 -22.30 -3.04 13.45
N GLN A 347 -22.20 -4.14 12.69
CA GLN A 347 -21.09 -5.09 12.83
C GLN A 347 -19.79 -4.43 12.37
N VAL A 348 -18.73 -4.59 13.17
CA VAL A 348 -17.40 -4.09 12.84
C VAL A 348 -16.71 -5.01 11.83
N CYS A 349 -16.83 -6.33 12.03
CA CYS A 349 -16.18 -7.31 11.17
C CYS A 349 -17.06 -7.65 9.97
N LYS A 350 -16.60 -7.36 8.76
CA LYS A 350 -17.23 -7.76 7.50
C LYS A 350 -16.83 -9.19 7.12
N ARG A 351 -15.56 -9.53 7.27
CA ARG A 351 -15.00 -10.85 6.99
C ARG A 351 -13.80 -11.11 7.90
N ILE A 352 -13.66 -12.33 8.36
CA ILE A 352 -12.47 -12.80 9.11
C ILE A 352 -11.83 -13.92 8.29
N VAL A 353 -10.55 -13.77 7.98
CA VAL A 353 -9.74 -14.71 7.20
C VAL A 353 -8.77 -15.41 8.15
N ASN A 354 -8.58 -16.73 8.03
CA ASN A 354 -7.49 -17.40 8.73
C ASN A 354 -6.15 -17.04 8.09
N GLY A 355 -5.09 -17.03 8.88
CA GLY A 355 -3.75 -16.76 8.37
C GLY A 355 -3.36 -17.71 7.24
N GLU A 356 -3.58 -19.02 7.43
CA GLU A 356 -3.28 -20.07 6.45
C GLU A 356 -4.11 -19.99 5.15
N ASP A 357 -5.24 -19.28 5.14
CA ASP A 357 -6.04 -19.05 3.93
C ASP A 357 -5.60 -17.76 3.18
N ALA A 358 -4.86 -16.86 3.85
CA ALA A 358 -4.42 -15.58 3.31
C ALA A 358 -2.94 -15.57 2.92
N PHE A 359 -2.12 -16.38 3.60
CA PHE A 359 -0.67 -16.36 3.50
C PHE A 359 -0.13 -17.78 3.32
N ASP A 360 0.86 -17.93 2.44
CA ASP A 360 1.61 -19.17 2.24
C ASP A 360 3.03 -18.78 1.83
N GLY A 361 4.03 -19.22 2.62
CA GLY A 361 5.39 -18.90 2.28
C GLY A 361 6.44 -19.20 3.35
N ALA A 362 7.67 -18.82 3.02
CA ALA A 362 8.83 -19.09 3.85
C ALA A 362 8.91 -18.24 5.14
N HIS A 363 7.99 -17.28 5.33
CA HIS A 363 8.01 -16.31 6.43
C HIS A 363 6.73 -16.33 7.28
N ASP A 364 6.02 -17.45 7.29
CA ASP A 364 4.74 -17.60 8.00
C ASP A 364 4.89 -17.58 9.54
N GLU A 365 6.11 -17.68 10.06
CA GLU A 365 6.38 -17.61 11.50
C GLU A 365 5.97 -16.29 12.16
N ILE A 366 5.86 -15.21 11.36
CA ILE A 366 5.36 -13.91 11.84
C ILE A 366 3.94 -13.59 11.35
N ALA A 367 3.32 -14.50 10.59
CA ALA A 367 1.95 -14.33 10.09
C ALA A 367 0.92 -14.24 11.22
N PRO A 368 -0.16 -13.46 11.05
CA PRO A 368 -1.27 -13.45 11.98
C PRO A 368 -2.10 -14.73 11.88
N ASP A 369 -2.73 -15.13 12.98
CA ASP A 369 -3.65 -16.28 13.03
C ASP A 369 -5.02 -15.95 12.42
N LEU A 370 -5.47 -14.70 12.57
CA LEU A 370 -6.69 -14.16 11.96
C LEU A 370 -6.42 -12.76 11.41
N VAL A 371 -7.04 -12.47 10.26
CA VAL A 371 -7.10 -11.10 9.74
C VAL A 371 -8.56 -10.69 9.59
N VAL A 372 -8.90 -9.55 10.14
CA VAL A 372 -10.24 -8.97 10.06
C VAL A 372 -10.28 -7.90 8.98
N ILE A 373 -11.15 -8.08 8.00
CA ILE A 373 -11.55 -7.02 7.07
C ILE A 373 -12.74 -6.32 7.69
N PRO A 374 -12.62 -5.02 8.04
CA PRO A 374 -13.72 -4.29 8.67
C PRO A 374 -14.84 -3.97 7.69
N ALA A 375 -16.01 -3.69 8.23
CA ALA A 375 -17.08 -3.05 7.49
C ALA A 375 -16.75 -1.57 7.26
N ASP A 376 -17.32 -0.98 6.20
CA ASP A 376 -17.15 0.43 5.88
C ASP A 376 -17.50 1.30 7.11
N GLY A 377 -16.67 2.30 7.38
CA GLY A 377 -16.78 3.18 8.55
C GLY A 377 -15.90 2.80 9.75
N PHE A 378 -15.25 1.64 9.75
CA PHE A 378 -14.41 1.17 10.86
C PHE A 378 -12.97 0.93 10.43
N ASP A 379 -12.01 1.52 11.15
CA ASP A 379 -10.58 1.29 10.97
C ASP A 379 -9.97 0.58 12.19
N LEU A 380 -9.35 -0.58 11.98
CA LEU A 380 -8.85 -1.43 13.06
C LEU A 380 -7.43 -1.04 13.45
N LYS A 381 -7.29 -0.45 14.64
CA LYS A 381 -6.01 -0.08 15.28
C LYS A 381 -5.59 -1.11 16.30
N SER A 382 -4.29 -1.23 16.58
CA SER A 382 -3.83 -2.08 17.68
C SER A 382 -4.18 -1.47 19.03
N GLY A 383 -3.66 -0.26 19.33
CA GLY A 383 -3.89 0.43 20.61
C GLY A 383 -3.27 -0.31 21.79
N PHE A 384 -2.07 0.09 22.25
CA PHE A 384 -1.44 -0.48 23.45
C PHE A 384 -1.51 0.45 24.66
N GLY A 385 -2.01 1.66 24.49
CA GLY A 385 -1.91 2.74 25.49
C GLY A 385 -2.84 2.66 26.69
N GLY A 386 -3.68 1.63 26.83
CA GLY A 386 -4.44 1.26 28.04
C GLY A 386 -5.39 2.29 28.65
N LYS A 387 -5.70 3.37 27.91
CA LYS A 387 -6.54 4.50 28.40
C LYS A 387 -7.59 4.93 27.38
N GLU A 388 -7.64 4.27 26.27
CA GLU A 388 -8.54 4.62 25.18
C GLU A 388 -9.83 3.80 25.27
N ALA A 389 -10.92 4.34 24.77
CA ALA A 389 -12.13 3.55 24.57
C ALA A 389 -11.91 2.61 23.37
N VAL A 390 -12.65 1.49 23.33
CA VAL A 390 -12.64 0.56 22.18
C VAL A 390 -12.93 1.30 20.89
N PHE A 391 -13.83 2.28 20.89
CA PHE A 391 -14.18 3.11 19.76
C PHE A 391 -13.78 4.56 20.01
N THR A 392 -13.03 5.14 19.08
CA THR A 392 -12.61 6.55 19.11
C THR A 392 -12.88 7.21 17.77
N GLU A 393 -13.11 8.52 17.81
CA GLU A 393 -13.13 9.39 16.63
C GLU A 393 -11.78 10.11 16.54
N GLY A 394 -11.18 10.14 15.36
CA GLY A 394 -9.92 10.81 15.09
C GLY A 394 -10.06 11.95 14.08
N PRO A 395 -8.95 12.61 13.71
CA PRO A 395 -8.94 13.65 12.68
C PRO A 395 -9.07 13.10 11.26
N ARG A 396 -8.87 11.80 11.07
CA ARG A 396 -9.05 11.12 9.78
C ARG A 396 -10.52 10.84 9.56
N ASN A 397 -10.96 10.95 8.30
CA ASN A 397 -12.33 10.67 7.87
C ASN A 397 -12.41 9.72 6.68
N GLY A 398 -11.27 9.11 6.30
CA GLY A 398 -11.19 8.05 5.30
C GLY A 398 -10.27 6.91 5.75
N MET A 399 -10.54 5.71 5.25
CA MET A 399 -9.81 4.49 5.58
C MET A 399 -9.67 3.57 4.37
N HIS A 400 -8.68 2.70 4.42
CA HIS A 400 -8.40 1.69 3.40
C HIS A 400 -9.56 0.69 3.25
N LYS A 401 -9.76 0.25 2.02
CA LYS A 401 -10.78 -0.75 1.68
C LYS A 401 -10.14 -1.86 0.82
N PHE A 402 -10.46 -3.12 1.14
CA PHE A 402 -9.97 -4.27 0.39
C PHE A 402 -10.47 -4.28 -1.06
N GLU A 403 -11.73 -3.97 -1.26
CA GLU A 403 -12.32 -3.89 -2.58
C GLU A 403 -12.11 -2.50 -3.17
N ASN A 404 -12.20 -2.41 -4.50
CA ASN A 404 -12.31 -1.15 -5.22
C ASN A 404 -10.99 -0.44 -5.54
N SER A 405 -9.85 -1.14 -5.54
CA SER A 405 -8.66 -0.64 -6.22
C SER A 405 -8.81 -0.71 -7.74
N LEU A 406 -7.92 -0.09 -8.48
CA LEU A 406 -8.03 0.08 -9.93
C LEU A 406 -6.77 -0.33 -10.68
N LEU A 407 -6.97 -0.74 -11.93
CA LEU A 407 -5.93 -0.92 -12.94
C LEU A 407 -6.40 -0.35 -14.27
N TYR A 408 -5.62 0.55 -14.86
CA TYR A 408 -5.80 1.14 -16.17
C TYR A 408 -4.53 0.96 -16.98
N THR A 409 -4.65 0.67 -18.25
CA THR A 409 -3.49 0.55 -19.16
C THR A 409 -3.82 1.02 -20.56
N THR A 410 -2.83 1.59 -21.25
CA THR A 410 -2.96 1.99 -22.65
C THR A 410 -2.94 0.81 -23.62
N ASP A 411 -2.52 -0.37 -23.16
CA ASP A 411 -2.49 -1.59 -23.97
C ASP A 411 -3.86 -2.32 -23.92
N PRO A 412 -4.57 -2.44 -25.07
CA PRO A 412 -5.86 -3.12 -25.12
C PRO A 412 -5.77 -4.65 -25.06
N ASP A 413 -4.58 -5.24 -25.19
CA ASP A 413 -4.38 -6.70 -25.16
C ASP A 413 -4.18 -7.20 -23.70
N VAL A 414 -4.07 -6.31 -22.72
CA VAL A 414 -4.04 -6.63 -21.29
C VAL A 414 -5.47 -6.83 -20.77
N ASP A 415 -5.83 -8.05 -20.34
CA ASP A 415 -7.14 -8.37 -19.79
C ASP A 415 -7.19 -8.11 -18.28
N VAL A 416 -7.73 -6.97 -17.88
CA VAL A 416 -7.82 -6.55 -16.47
C VAL A 416 -9.01 -7.19 -15.73
N ALA A 417 -9.84 -8.01 -16.38
CA ALA A 417 -11.03 -8.58 -15.77
C ALA A 417 -10.68 -9.65 -14.72
N GLY A 418 -10.98 -9.36 -13.45
CA GLY A 418 -10.72 -10.30 -12.33
C GLY A 418 -9.27 -10.31 -11.87
N SER A 419 -8.47 -9.30 -12.26
CA SER A 419 -7.08 -9.16 -11.85
C SER A 419 -6.93 -8.85 -10.35
N ASN A 420 -5.79 -9.21 -9.81
CA ASN A 420 -5.38 -8.93 -8.43
C ASN A 420 -3.97 -8.33 -8.38
N LEU A 421 -3.52 -7.85 -7.22
CA LEU A 421 -2.22 -7.18 -7.08
C LEU A 421 -1.02 -8.04 -7.50
N PHE A 422 -1.10 -9.35 -7.34
CA PHE A 422 0.00 -10.26 -7.68
C PHE A 422 0.23 -10.35 -9.20
N ASP A 423 -0.79 -10.03 -10.02
CA ASP A 423 -0.73 -10.11 -11.48
C ASP A 423 0.08 -8.96 -12.10
N VAL A 424 0.30 -7.86 -11.36
CA VAL A 424 0.94 -6.65 -11.89
C VAL A 424 2.41 -6.89 -12.24
N ALA A 425 3.19 -7.51 -11.34
CA ALA A 425 4.61 -7.75 -11.58
C ALA A 425 4.86 -8.71 -12.76
N PRO A 426 4.22 -9.89 -12.86
CA PRO A 426 4.39 -10.77 -14.03
C PRO A 426 3.90 -10.12 -15.33
N THR A 427 2.84 -9.30 -15.30
CA THR A 427 2.36 -8.57 -16.49
C THR A 427 3.40 -7.56 -17.00
N ILE A 428 4.00 -6.75 -16.12
CA ILE A 428 5.05 -5.79 -16.50
C ILE A 428 6.27 -6.52 -17.08
N LEU A 429 6.69 -7.61 -16.45
CA LEU A 429 7.84 -8.40 -16.94
C LEU A 429 7.57 -9.03 -18.30
N ASP A 430 6.36 -9.51 -18.54
CA ASP A 430 5.93 -10.11 -19.80
C ASP A 430 5.84 -9.04 -20.92
N LEU A 431 5.25 -7.87 -20.65
CA LEU A 431 5.28 -6.70 -21.57
C LEU A 431 6.71 -6.32 -21.97
N MET A 432 7.65 -6.45 -21.07
CA MET A 432 9.05 -6.12 -21.31
C MET A 432 9.88 -7.28 -21.89
N ASP A 433 9.29 -8.43 -22.19
CA ASP A 433 10.01 -9.67 -22.60
C ASP A 433 11.16 -10.03 -21.64
N VAL A 434 10.91 -9.86 -20.34
CA VAL A 434 11.86 -10.23 -19.27
C VAL A 434 11.47 -11.59 -18.71
N ASP A 435 12.24 -12.61 -19.07
CA ASP A 435 12.07 -13.95 -18.53
C ASP A 435 12.38 -13.97 -17.02
N ALA A 436 11.35 -14.12 -16.22
CA ALA A 436 11.46 -14.30 -14.78
C ALA A 436 11.29 -15.78 -14.46
N ASP A 437 12.42 -16.51 -14.23
CA ASP A 437 12.39 -17.84 -13.64
C ASP A 437 11.94 -17.73 -12.16
N ALA A 438 10.63 -17.55 -11.95
CA ALA A 438 10.02 -17.32 -10.64
C ALA A 438 8.63 -17.94 -10.55
N ASP A 439 8.32 -18.48 -9.38
CA ASP A 439 6.96 -18.86 -9.01
C ASP A 439 6.26 -17.57 -8.48
N PHE A 440 5.35 -17.01 -9.28
CA PHE A 440 4.47 -15.93 -8.87
C PHE A 440 3.16 -16.50 -8.32
N ASP A 441 2.52 -15.79 -7.41
CA ASP A 441 1.13 -16.09 -7.00
C ASP A 441 0.13 -15.52 -8.02
N GLY A 442 0.55 -14.53 -8.79
CA GLY A 442 -0.20 -13.94 -9.90
C GLY A 442 0.16 -14.51 -11.26
N GLU A 443 -0.62 -14.17 -12.26
CA GLU A 443 -0.44 -14.53 -13.66
C GLU A 443 -0.30 -13.26 -14.52
N SER A 444 0.37 -13.37 -15.69
CA SER A 444 0.37 -12.27 -16.66
C SER A 444 -1.04 -12.03 -17.20
N LEU A 445 -1.44 -10.77 -17.28
CA LEU A 445 -2.73 -10.35 -17.84
C LEU A 445 -2.71 -10.21 -19.37
N ILE A 446 -1.60 -10.53 -20.03
CA ILE A 446 -1.49 -10.51 -21.49
C ILE A 446 -2.17 -11.78 -22.04
N ALA A 447 -3.10 -11.60 -22.96
CA ALA A 447 -3.81 -12.71 -23.59
C ALA A 447 -2.86 -13.54 -24.48
N GLU A 448 -2.82 -14.89 -24.30
CA GLU A 448 -2.06 -15.83 -25.15
C GLU A 448 -2.49 -15.79 -26.64
#